data_ffcaecba4444509deceb0936ec4785fd
#
_entry.id   ffcaecba4444509deceb0936ec4785fd
#
_cell.length_a   1.000
_cell.length_b   1.000
_cell.length_c   1.000
_cell.angle_alpha   90.00
_cell.angle_beta   90.00
_cell.angle_gamma   90.00
#
_symmetry.space_group_name_H-M   'P 1'
#
loop_
_entity.id
_entity.type
_entity.pdbx_description
1 polymer ?
#
loop_
_entity_poly.entity_id
_entity_poly.type
_entity_poly.pdbx_seq_one_letter_code
_entity_poly.pdbx_strand_id
1 'polypeptide(L)'
;TFHEVEMDDYAEMIQLNITSLSELSHLFIPDMIEKGEGGVINFGSEASLTPVPYSSVYAATKAYVLSLSEGLRYEYRNANISIMALLPGATVSNFGQVATAKSDKLRERLNKRSKSAAGSIFQTSHEVAVECLDGFAKDKQFIIPGKGNRRTALITKFMPRTKVLNTVGNLFKRIAG
;
A
#
# COMPACT_ATOMS: atom_id res chain seq x y z
N THR A 1 5.06 -13.71 -14.38
CA THR A 1 3.73 -14.23 -13.98
C THR A 1 3.81 -14.96 -12.63
N PHE A 2 2.68 -15.28 -12.01
CA PHE A 2 2.60 -15.84 -10.64
C PHE A 2 3.47 -17.10 -10.46
N HIS A 3 3.47 -18.01 -11.40
CA HIS A 3 4.22 -19.27 -11.30
C HIS A 3 5.73 -19.15 -11.63
N GLU A 4 6.19 -17.98 -12.09
CA GLU A 4 7.59 -17.72 -12.42
C GLU A 4 8.36 -17.12 -11.25
N VAL A 5 7.69 -16.83 -10.14
CA VAL A 5 8.30 -16.30 -8.91
C VAL A 5 8.43 -17.45 -7.91
N GLU A 6 9.56 -17.55 -7.26
CA GLU A 6 9.80 -18.58 -6.26
C GLU A 6 8.83 -18.42 -5.08
N MET A 7 8.31 -19.55 -4.57
CA MET A 7 7.33 -19.52 -3.48
C MET A 7 7.89 -18.90 -2.20
N ASP A 8 9.18 -19.04 -1.97
CA ASP A 8 9.86 -18.44 -0.81
C ASP A 8 9.80 -16.90 -0.84
N ASP A 9 9.90 -16.28 -2.01
CA ASP A 9 9.75 -14.83 -2.15
C ASP A 9 8.34 -14.35 -1.78
N TYR A 10 7.33 -15.14 -2.12
CA TYR A 10 5.95 -14.87 -1.68
C TYR A 10 5.76 -15.10 -0.19
N ALA A 11 6.37 -16.15 0.37
CA ALA A 11 6.31 -16.43 1.79
C ALA A 11 6.95 -15.30 2.61
N GLU A 12 8.13 -14.81 2.21
CA GLU A 12 8.79 -13.65 2.82
C GLU A 12 7.91 -12.39 2.76
N MET A 13 7.27 -12.13 1.62
CA MET A 13 6.38 -10.99 1.46
C MET A 13 5.14 -11.08 2.36
N ILE A 14 4.55 -12.27 2.47
CA ILE A 14 3.41 -12.54 3.35
C ILE A 14 3.83 -12.39 4.81
N GLN A 15 4.96 -12.98 5.18
CA GLN A 15 5.51 -12.84 6.53
C GLN A 15 5.71 -11.37 6.91
N LEU A 16 6.33 -10.57 6.04
CA LEU A 16 6.60 -9.16 6.30
C LEU A 16 5.30 -8.32 6.34
N ASN A 17 4.45 -8.44 5.32
CA ASN A 17 3.32 -7.53 5.15
C ASN A 17 2.07 -7.93 5.96
N ILE A 18 1.92 -9.19 6.32
CA ILE A 18 0.74 -9.74 7.02
C ILE A 18 1.10 -10.14 8.44
N THR A 19 1.96 -11.15 8.58
CA THR A 19 2.24 -11.74 9.89
C THR A 19 2.90 -10.74 10.83
N SER A 20 4.02 -10.13 10.41
CA SER A 20 4.74 -9.17 11.28
C SER A 20 3.90 -7.93 11.60
N LEU A 21 3.08 -7.44 10.66
CA LEU A 21 2.18 -6.32 10.92
C LEU A 21 1.11 -6.70 11.96
N SER A 22 0.55 -7.89 11.85
CA SER A 22 -0.46 -8.39 12.80
C SER A 22 0.14 -8.60 14.18
N GLU A 23 1.33 -9.23 14.26
CA GLU A 23 2.07 -9.44 15.50
C GLU A 23 2.41 -8.13 16.21
N LEU A 24 2.94 -7.14 15.47
CA LEU A 24 3.25 -5.82 16.03
C LEU A 24 1.99 -5.10 16.51
N SER A 25 0.90 -5.14 15.74
CA SER A 25 -0.37 -4.55 16.15
C SER A 25 -0.89 -5.22 17.44
N HIS A 26 -0.84 -6.55 17.50
CA HIS A 26 -1.27 -7.32 18.66
C HIS A 26 -0.41 -7.04 19.90
N LEU A 27 0.90 -6.83 19.70
CA LEU A 27 1.85 -6.56 20.78
C LEU A 27 1.68 -5.15 21.38
N PHE A 28 1.48 -4.13 20.55
CA PHE A 28 1.50 -2.74 21.03
C PHE A 28 0.13 -2.17 21.43
N ILE A 29 -0.96 -2.69 20.89
CA ILE A 29 -2.30 -2.17 21.22
C ILE A 29 -2.65 -2.33 22.71
N PRO A 30 -2.36 -3.44 23.41
CA PRO A 30 -2.63 -3.54 24.84
C PRO A 30 -2.01 -2.43 25.71
N ASP A 31 -0.75 -2.07 25.44
CA ASP A 31 -0.06 -0.99 26.14
C ASP A 31 -0.72 0.38 25.88
N MET A 32 -1.23 0.60 24.67
CA MET A 32 -1.97 1.82 24.32
C MET A 32 -3.32 1.88 25.05
N ILE A 33 -4.00 0.74 25.20
CA ILE A 33 -5.24 0.65 25.97
C ILE A 33 -4.99 0.99 27.44
N GLU A 34 -3.94 0.42 28.05
CA GLU A 34 -3.57 0.68 29.44
C GLU A 34 -3.23 2.15 29.66
N LYS A 35 -2.52 2.78 28.71
CA LYS A 35 -2.19 4.22 28.77
C LYS A 35 -3.39 5.14 28.50
N GLY A 36 -4.46 4.62 27.92
CA GLY A 36 -5.65 5.40 27.54
C GLY A 36 -5.42 6.31 26.33
N GLU A 37 -4.31 6.13 25.58
CA GLU A 37 -4.03 6.84 24.34
C GLU A 37 -3.05 6.04 23.47
N GLY A 38 -3.14 6.22 22.16
CA GLY A 38 -2.22 5.57 21.23
C GLY A 38 -2.53 5.85 19.79
N GLY A 39 -1.60 5.43 18.93
CA GLY A 39 -1.76 5.58 17.49
C GLY A 39 -0.98 4.57 16.67
N VAL A 40 -1.64 4.06 15.62
CA VAL A 40 -1.06 3.11 14.66
C VAL A 40 -1.28 3.60 13.25
N ILE A 41 -0.21 3.68 12.47
CA ILE A 41 -0.27 3.96 11.04
C ILE A 41 0.25 2.74 10.30
N ASN A 42 -0.65 2.02 9.64
CA ASN A 42 -0.32 0.84 8.85
C ASN A 42 -0.08 1.21 7.38
N PHE A 43 1.04 0.74 6.84
CA PHE A 43 1.46 1.04 5.47
C PHE A 43 0.84 0.04 4.46
N GLY A 44 -0.32 0.41 3.91
CA GLY A 44 -0.92 -0.22 2.75
C GLY A 44 -0.28 0.23 1.43
N SER A 45 -1.11 0.38 0.42
CA SER A 45 -0.77 0.87 -0.93
C SER A 45 -2.06 1.22 -1.67
N GLU A 46 -2.01 1.98 -2.75
CA GLU A 46 -3.13 2.03 -3.72
C GLU A 46 -3.53 0.64 -4.23
N ALA A 47 -2.57 -0.30 -4.28
CA ALA A 47 -2.83 -1.71 -4.58
C ALA A 47 -3.74 -2.41 -3.57
N SER A 48 -4.01 -1.81 -2.40
CA SER A 48 -5.02 -2.29 -1.44
C SER A 48 -6.45 -2.20 -1.98
N LEU A 49 -6.69 -1.28 -2.92
CA LEU A 49 -8.03 -0.94 -3.39
C LEU A 49 -8.49 -1.78 -4.58
N THR A 50 -7.54 -2.34 -5.33
CA THR A 50 -7.83 -3.07 -6.57
C THR A 50 -6.86 -4.24 -6.77
N PRO A 51 -7.30 -5.35 -7.37
CA PRO A 51 -6.38 -6.41 -7.79
C PRO A 51 -5.36 -5.88 -8.81
N VAL A 52 -4.11 -6.29 -8.67
CA VAL A 52 -3.02 -5.91 -9.58
C VAL A 52 -2.45 -7.16 -10.24
N PRO A 53 -2.85 -7.49 -11.48
CA PRO A 53 -2.23 -8.58 -12.24
C PRO A 53 -0.71 -8.39 -12.34
N TYR A 54 0.04 -9.48 -12.37
CA TYR A 54 1.52 -9.53 -12.30
C TYR A 54 2.13 -9.05 -10.97
N SER A 55 1.29 -8.63 -10.01
CA SER A 55 1.67 -8.28 -8.64
C SER A 55 0.59 -8.73 -7.64
N SER A 56 -0.01 -9.89 -7.93
CA SER A 56 -1.23 -10.36 -7.25
C SER A 56 -1.03 -10.60 -5.76
N VAL A 57 0.08 -11.24 -5.36
CA VAL A 57 0.38 -11.50 -3.94
C VAL A 57 0.62 -10.20 -3.21
N TYR A 58 1.39 -9.28 -3.78
CA TYR A 58 1.60 -7.96 -3.18
C TYR A 58 0.27 -7.22 -2.96
N ALA A 59 -0.58 -7.14 -4.00
CA ALA A 59 -1.88 -6.48 -3.89
C ALA A 59 -2.77 -7.14 -2.82
N ALA A 60 -2.75 -8.47 -2.72
CA ALA A 60 -3.49 -9.22 -1.70
C ALA A 60 -2.97 -8.91 -0.29
N THR A 61 -1.64 -8.86 -0.09
CA THR A 61 -1.07 -8.48 1.23
C THR A 61 -1.44 -7.04 1.60
N LYS A 62 -1.45 -6.12 0.64
CA LYS A 62 -1.82 -4.72 0.90
C LYS A 62 -3.34 -4.53 1.12
N ALA A 63 -4.18 -5.34 0.50
CA ALA A 63 -5.61 -5.39 0.80
C ALA A 63 -5.86 -5.91 2.24
N TYR A 64 -5.08 -6.90 2.69
CA TYR A 64 -5.11 -7.35 4.09
C TYR A 64 -4.80 -6.19 5.05
N VAL A 65 -3.73 -5.43 4.80
CA VAL A 65 -3.34 -4.28 5.65
C VAL A 65 -4.47 -3.28 5.79
N LEU A 66 -5.15 -2.92 4.68
CA LEU A 66 -6.28 -2.00 4.71
C LEU A 66 -7.43 -2.57 5.53
N SER A 67 -7.85 -3.80 5.24
CA SER A 67 -8.98 -4.45 5.92
C SER A 67 -8.73 -4.62 7.41
N LEU A 68 -7.52 -5.04 7.80
CA LEU A 68 -7.14 -5.16 9.22
C LEU A 68 -7.20 -3.79 9.92
N SER A 69 -6.63 -2.75 9.29
CA SER A 69 -6.61 -1.41 9.88
C SER A 69 -8.01 -0.85 10.11
N GLU A 70 -8.92 -1.07 9.16
CA GLU A 70 -10.33 -0.66 9.28
C GLU A 70 -11.06 -1.44 10.39
N GLY A 71 -10.82 -2.74 10.48
CA GLY A 71 -11.37 -3.58 11.55
C GLY A 71 -10.90 -3.15 12.94
N LEU A 72 -9.58 -3.04 13.13
CA LEU A 72 -8.99 -2.61 14.39
C LEU A 72 -9.43 -1.20 14.79
N ARG A 73 -9.53 -0.26 13.82
CA ARG A 73 -10.05 1.07 14.09
C ARG A 73 -11.47 1.03 14.67
N TYR A 74 -12.33 0.19 14.14
CA TYR A 74 -13.68 0.04 14.66
C TYR A 74 -13.70 -0.61 16.06
N GLU A 75 -12.90 -1.64 16.28
CA GLU A 75 -12.81 -2.34 17.55
C GLU A 75 -12.35 -1.41 18.69
N TYR A 76 -11.34 -0.58 18.43
CA TYR A 76 -10.73 0.30 19.43
C TYR A 76 -11.22 1.76 19.40
N ARG A 77 -12.32 2.05 18.68
CA ARG A 77 -12.87 3.42 18.56
C ARG A 77 -13.20 4.11 19.89
N ASN A 78 -13.47 3.35 20.96
CA ASN A 78 -13.80 3.85 22.28
C ASN A 78 -12.60 3.83 23.24
N ALA A 79 -11.43 3.42 22.80
CA ALA A 79 -10.22 3.28 23.64
C ALA A 79 -9.24 4.47 23.47
N ASN A 80 -9.66 5.54 22.79
CA ASN A 80 -8.79 6.69 22.46
C ASN A 80 -7.51 6.28 21.70
N ILE A 81 -7.65 5.27 20.80
CA ILE A 81 -6.57 4.78 19.96
C ILE A 81 -6.92 5.09 18.49
N SER A 82 -6.09 5.91 17.85
CA SER A 82 -6.23 6.24 16.44
C SER A 82 -5.52 5.20 15.57
N ILE A 83 -6.25 4.52 14.70
CA ILE A 83 -5.68 3.56 13.74
C ILE A 83 -6.00 4.03 12.32
N MET A 84 -4.96 4.18 11.50
CA MET A 84 -5.07 4.68 10.13
C MET A 84 -4.28 3.81 9.15
N ALA A 85 -4.85 3.57 7.97
CA ALA A 85 -4.12 3.00 6.84
C ALA A 85 -3.57 4.12 5.94
N LEU A 86 -2.26 4.08 5.65
CA LEU A 86 -1.64 4.92 4.63
C LEU A 86 -1.57 4.15 3.32
N LEU A 87 -2.15 4.69 2.25
CA LEU A 87 -2.23 4.05 0.94
C LEU A 87 -1.46 4.86 -0.13
N PRO A 88 -0.12 4.82 -0.12
CA PRO A 88 0.68 5.55 -1.10
C PRO A 88 0.49 4.97 -2.50
N GLY A 89 0.52 5.85 -3.49
CA GLY A 89 0.74 5.49 -4.88
C GLY A 89 2.24 5.38 -5.20
N ALA A 90 2.59 5.62 -6.46
CA ALA A 90 3.98 5.61 -6.88
C ALA A 90 4.78 6.72 -6.16
N THR A 91 5.76 6.30 -5.36
CA THR A 91 6.59 7.17 -4.53
C THR A 91 8.05 7.03 -4.93
N VAL A 92 8.75 8.16 -5.05
CA VAL A 92 10.20 8.18 -5.26
C VAL A 92 10.90 7.77 -3.96
N SER A 93 11.34 6.52 -3.92
CA SER A 93 11.98 5.91 -2.74
C SER A 93 12.85 4.72 -3.18
N ASN A 94 13.60 4.16 -2.24
CA ASN A 94 14.38 2.94 -2.49
C ASN A 94 13.51 1.67 -2.61
N PHE A 95 12.20 1.76 -2.36
CA PHE A 95 11.27 0.62 -2.43
C PHE A 95 11.32 -0.09 -3.78
N GLY A 96 11.31 0.68 -4.88
CA GLY A 96 11.38 0.10 -6.23
C GLY A 96 12.68 -0.68 -6.47
N GLN A 97 13.80 -0.23 -5.93
CA GLN A 97 15.09 -0.91 -6.03
C GLN A 97 15.08 -2.22 -5.24
N VAL A 98 14.57 -2.20 -4.02
CA VAL A 98 14.45 -3.39 -3.17
C VAL A 98 13.48 -4.40 -3.77
N ALA A 99 12.30 -3.96 -4.18
CA ALA A 99 11.27 -4.82 -4.78
C ALA A 99 11.70 -5.47 -6.11
N THR A 100 12.73 -4.92 -6.77
CA THR A 100 13.27 -5.45 -8.03
C THR A 100 14.71 -5.95 -7.91
N ALA A 101 15.19 -6.15 -6.69
CA ALA A 101 16.59 -6.54 -6.44
C ALA A 101 17.00 -7.84 -7.18
N LYS A 102 16.06 -8.77 -7.35
CA LYS A 102 16.26 -10.06 -8.04
C LYS A 102 16.03 -9.98 -9.57
N SER A 103 15.74 -8.81 -10.16
CA SER A 103 15.49 -8.66 -11.60
C SER A 103 15.99 -7.33 -12.15
N ASP A 104 17.17 -7.34 -12.74
CA ASP A 104 17.77 -6.15 -13.36
C ASP A 104 16.89 -5.58 -14.49
N LYS A 105 16.27 -6.43 -15.28
CA LYS A 105 15.34 -6.05 -16.37
C LYS A 105 14.14 -5.25 -15.83
N LEU A 106 13.55 -5.71 -14.73
CA LEU A 106 12.41 -5.02 -14.10
C LEU A 106 12.86 -3.71 -13.45
N ARG A 107 14.03 -3.69 -12.81
CA ARG A 107 14.66 -2.49 -12.22
C ARG A 107 14.90 -1.41 -13.28
N GLU A 108 15.48 -1.77 -14.41
CA GLU A 108 15.71 -0.83 -15.52
C GLU A 108 14.42 -0.23 -16.06
N ARG A 109 13.37 -1.05 -16.24
CA ARG A 109 12.05 -0.59 -16.70
C ARG A 109 11.37 0.35 -15.72
N LEU A 110 11.41 0.03 -14.42
CA LEU A 110 10.87 0.92 -13.37
C LEU A 110 11.63 2.25 -13.31
N ASN A 111 12.96 2.22 -13.41
CA ASN A 111 13.78 3.44 -13.45
C ASN A 111 13.49 4.31 -14.67
N LYS A 112 13.31 3.73 -15.86
CA LYS A 112 12.90 4.47 -17.06
C LYS A 112 11.54 5.12 -16.87
N ARG A 113 10.59 4.42 -16.25
CA ARG A 113 9.25 4.95 -15.99
C ARG A 113 9.25 6.07 -14.96
N SER A 114 9.99 5.94 -13.87
CA SER A 114 10.10 6.99 -12.86
C SER A 114 10.69 8.28 -13.44
N LYS A 115 11.67 8.18 -14.33
CA LYS A 115 12.24 9.33 -15.04
C LYS A 115 11.28 9.98 -16.05
N SER A 116 10.48 9.18 -16.77
CA SER A 116 9.53 9.70 -17.76
C SER A 116 8.25 10.26 -17.16
N ALA A 117 7.87 9.82 -15.96
CA ALA A 117 6.65 10.24 -15.26
C ALA A 117 6.92 11.33 -14.20
N ALA A 118 8.11 11.89 -14.16
CA ALA A 118 8.57 12.88 -13.17
C ALA A 118 7.76 14.22 -13.15
N GLY A 119 6.56 14.25 -13.71
CA GLY A 119 5.77 15.48 -13.79
C GLY A 119 4.44 15.51 -13.06
N SER A 120 3.81 14.38 -12.69
CA SER A 120 2.46 14.49 -12.10
C SER A 120 1.94 13.31 -11.25
N ILE A 121 2.60 12.14 -11.25
CA ILE A 121 2.06 10.93 -10.58
C ILE A 121 2.95 10.50 -9.40
N PHE A 122 4.24 10.81 -9.42
CA PHE A 122 5.17 10.42 -8.36
C PHE A 122 5.25 11.49 -7.28
N GLN A 123 5.06 11.06 -6.04
CA GLN A 123 5.34 11.89 -4.86
C GLN A 123 6.70 11.54 -4.28
N THR A 124 7.33 12.50 -3.61
CA THR A 124 8.49 12.22 -2.75
C THR A 124 8.04 11.55 -1.46
N SER A 125 8.94 10.82 -0.81
CA SER A 125 8.65 10.23 0.50
C SER A 125 8.30 11.30 1.55
N HIS A 126 8.87 12.50 1.43
CA HIS A 126 8.55 13.63 2.30
C HIS A 126 7.09 14.11 2.13
N GLU A 127 6.65 14.31 0.89
CA GLU A 127 5.25 14.72 0.61
C GLU A 127 4.25 13.68 1.13
N VAL A 128 4.55 12.39 0.94
CA VAL A 128 3.73 11.29 1.47
C VAL A 128 3.68 11.34 2.99
N ALA A 129 4.81 11.56 3.66
CA ALA A 129 4.89 11.64 5.12
C ALA A 129 4.10 12.84 5.68
N VAL A 130 4.22 14.00 5.05
CA VAL A 130 3.47 15.21 5.47
C VAL A 130 1.97 14.98 5.34
N GLU A 131 1.49 14.48 4.19
CA GLU A 131 0.06 14.19 4.02
C GLU A 131 -0.43 13.08 4.97
N CYS A 132 0.43 12.10 5.27
CA CYS A 132 0.15 11.03 6.23
C CYS A 132 -0.10 11.60 7.63
N LEU A 133 0.83 12.39 8.16
CA LEU A 133 0.74 12.97 9.50
C LEU A 133 -0.45 13.95 9.61
N ASP A 134 -0.70 14.77 8.58
CA ASP A 134 -1.87 15.63 8.54
C ASP A 134 -3.18 14.82 8.55
N GLY A 135 -3.23 13.70 7.82
CA GLY A 135 -4.37 12.79 7.82
C GLY A 135 -4.57 12.12 9.18
N PHE A 136 -3.49 11.70 9.82
CA PHE A 136 -3.52 11.08 11.14
C PHE A 136 -3.97 12.05 12.22
N ALA A 137 -3.44 13.28 12.23
CA ALA A 137 -3.86 14.34 13.15
C ALA A 137 -5.34 14.72 13.01
N LYS A 138 -5.94 14.48 11.83
CA LYS A 138 -7.37 14.67 11.57
C LYS A 138 -8.20 13.41 11.79
N ASP A 139 -7.63 12.41 12.42
CA ASP A 139 -8.26 11.11 12.72
C ASP A 139 -8.92 10.44 11.51
N LYS A 140 -8.27 10.45 10.34
CA LYS A 140 -8.80 9.79 9.15
C LYS A 140 -8.64 8.27 9.25
N GLN A 141 -9.62 7.53 8.71
CA GLN A 141 -9.59 6.08 8.63
C GLN A 141 -8.47 5.57 7.72
N PHE A 142 -8.33 6.18 6.56
CA PHE A 142 -7.20 5.98 5.66
C PHE A 142 -6.89 7.26 4.88
N ILE A 143 -5.71 7.32 4.32
CA ILE A 143 -5.32 8.41 3.42
C ILE A 143 -4.63 7.88 2.17
N ILE A 144 -4.98 8.48 1.03
CA ILE A 144 -4.32 8.27 -0.26
C ILE A 144 -3.57 9.56 -0.57
N PRO A 145 -2.23 9.62 -0.38
CA PRO A 145 -1.46 10.81 -0.67
C PRO A 145 -1.50 11.15 -2.16
N GLY A 146 -1.47 12.44 -2.48
CA GLY A 146 -1.49 12.96 -3.85
C GLY A 146 -2.89 13.11 -4.45
N LYS A 147 -3.15 14.30 -5.00
CA LYS A 147 -4.46 14.59 -5.63
C LYS A 147 -4.77 13.66 -6.82
N GLY A 148 -3.75 13.31 -7.62
CA GLY A 148 -3.87 12.40 -8.75
C GLY A 148 -4.28 10.99 -8.31
N ASN A 149 -3.62 10.47 -7.29
CA ASN A 149 -3.88 9.16 -6.71
C ASN A 149 -5.31 9.07 -6.15
N ARG A 150 -5.74 10.08 -5.39
CA ARG A 150 -7.12 10.17 -4.89
C ARG A 150 -8.16 10.16 -6.01
N ARG A 151 -7.89 10.91 -7.09
CA ARG A 151 -8.78 10.94 -8.26
C ARG A 151 -8.86 9.57 -8.94
N THR A 152 -7.73 8.91 -9.13
CA THR A 152 -7.67 7.56 -9.69
C THR A 152 -8.44 6.56 -8.82
N ALA A 153 -8.21 6.56 -7.51
CA ALA A 153 -8.94 5.70 -6.57
C ALA A 153 -10.45 5.94 -6.61
N LEU A 154 -10.87 7.20 -6.70
CA LEU A 154 -12.29 7.54 -6.81
C LEU A 154 -12.91 7.02 -8.11
N ILE A 155 -12.23 7.19 -9.24
CA ILE A 155 -12.69 6.70 -10.55
C ILE A 155 -12.79 5.18 -10.54
N THR A 156 -11.74 4.48 -10.07
CA THR A 156 -11.72 3.01 -10.05
C THR A 156 -12.78 2.41 -9.14
N LYS A 157 -13.17 3.11 -8.06
CA LYS A 157 -14.25 2.69 -7.16
C LYS A 157 -15.59 2.51 -7.87
N PHE A 158 -15.88 3.35 -8.86
CA PHE A 158 -17.16 3.32 -9.60
C PHE A 158 -17.05 2.58 -10.95
N MET A 159 -15.87 2.13 -11.34
CA MET A 159 -15.70 1.34 -12.55
C MET A 159 -16.07 -0.13 -12.33
N PRO A 160 -16.67 -0.80 -13.34
CA PRO A 160 -16.84 -2.25 -13.29
C PRO A 160 -15.49 -2.95 -13.05
N ARG A 161 -15.48 -3.94 -12.13
CA ARG A 161 -14.26 -4.62 -11.69
C ARG A 161 -13.45 -5.23 -12.85
N THR A 162 -14.13 -5.76 -13.87
CA THR A 162 -13.50 -6.28 -15.09
C THR A 162 -12.77 -5.21 -15.90
N LYS A 163 -13.32 -3.99 -15.99
CA LYS A 163 -12.64 -2.87 -16.66
C LYS A 163 -11.39 -2.43 -15.90
N VAL A 164 -11.48 -2.35 -14.57
CA VAL A 164 -10.32 -2.04 -13.72
C VAL A 164 -9.23 -3.09 -13.93
N LEU A 165 -9.57 -4.39 -13.85
CA LEU A 165 -8.63 -5.49 -14.06
C LEU A 165 -7.95 -5.43 -15.42
N ASN A 166 -8.70 -5.21 -16.49
CA ASN A 166 -8.14 -5.12 -17.84
C ASN A 166 -7.21 -3.91 -17.98
N THR A 167 -7.59 -2.76 -17.43
CA THR A 167 -6.78 -1.54 -17.51
C THR A 167 -5.48 -1.71 -16.74
N VAL A 168 -5.56 -2.15 -15.49
CA VAL A 168 -4.40 -2.37 -14.62
C VAL A 168 -3.54 -3.51 -15.17
N GLY A 169 -4.15 -4.62 -15.60
CA GLY A 169 -3.45 -5.76 -16.18
C GLY A 169 -2.67 -5.40 -17.43
N ASN A 170 -3.27 -4.64 -18.37
CA ASN A 170 -2.58 -4.16 -19.57
C ASN A 170 -1.41 -3.23 -19.25
N LEU A 171 -1.57 -2.38 -18.22
CA LEU A 171 -0.50 -1.51 -17.75
C LEU A 171 0.67 -2.32 -17.19
N PHE A 172 0.40 -3.27 -16.30
CA PHE A 172 1.44 -4.09 -15.65
C PHE A 172 2.05 -5.12 -16.62
N LYS A 173 1.28 -5.65 -17.58
CA LYS A 173 1.82 -6.49 -18.66
C LYS A 173 2.94 -5.79 -19.45
N ARG A 174 2.78 -4.50 -19.74
CA ARG A 174 3.81 -3.70 -20.43
C ARG A 174 5.06 -3.47 -19.56
N ILE A 175 4.93 -3.59 -18.26
CA ILE A 175 6.06 -3.47 -17.31
C ILE A 175 6.74 -4.83 -17.14
N ALA A 176 5.97 -5.90 -17.04
CA ALA A 176 6.47 -7.26 -16.82
C ALA A 176 7.02 -7.94 -18.09
N GLY A 177 6.41 -7.71 -19.25
CA GLY A 177 6.80 -8.29 -20.55
C GLY A 177 7.71 -7.44 -21.35
#